data_80b3572a6ec027cdb5715d8e5d47d432
#
_entry.id   80b3572a6ec027cdb5715d8e5d47d432
#
_cell.length_a   1.000
_cell.length_b   1.000
_cell.length_c   1.000
_cell.angle_alpha   90.00
_cell.angle_beta   90.00
_cell.angle_gamma   90.00
#
_symmetry.space_group_name_H-M   'P 1'
#
loop_
_entity.id
_entity.type
_entity.pdbx_description
1 polymer ?
#
loop_
_entity_poly.entity_id
_entity_poly.type
_entity_poly.pdbx_seq_one_letter_code
_entity_poly.pdbx_strand_id
1 'polypeptide(L)'
;MYQALYRKWRPKTFDDVYGQPHVTRTLQNQLESGRISHAYLFTGSRGTGKTTCAKILSKAVNCLSPVNGNPCNECEICKGIDNGSILDVIEIDAASNNGVDNIRDLREEANFTPANAKYRVYIIDEVHMLSIGAFNALLKTLEEPPSHVIFILATTEIHKLPSTILSRCQRFDFKRISPEDITARLMYVAEKENATLTENAASLIARIADGGMRDALSLLDRCLSMGTNIDEASVSDAAGIAGSAYLFSFSEYVADGNITNALKLISKLHNDSCDIESLCTELTLHFRNIMVSKTVSDCNGLIVCSKDEMQKLKERAQSLKLSKILSCIDILEQTSKNIKNAANKKIQLEAAFIKMCSPESSASVSVSDGIEDRLAEIEKRLEIIESAPRAPLQGAKVQPSEPAPVQKPSKSEASPAPEEAPDEPKTSTAENLPDIPDGDFSSWSEVLEKLKVYDIPLFGILAGSTASIKSGRVVIHSDNTTLFDFICSDTHSKELSRAVAEVLGRRMKIAVSNIEKPKSQSNPLENLKDKINKFNNTNS
;
A
#
# COMPACT_ATOMS: atom_id res chain seq x y z
N MET A 1 -32.97 12.19 15.50
CA MET A 1 -32.28 11.26 14.59
C MET A 1 -31.00 10.81 15.26
N TYR A 2 -30.72 9.50 15.29
CA TYR A 2 -29.50 8.95 15.89
C TYR A 2 -28.26 9.44 15.14
N GLN A 3 -27.22 9.82 15.88
CA GLN A 3 -25.93 10.26 15.35
C GLN A 3 -24.82 9.39 15.95
N ALA A 4 -24.01 8.76 15.09
CA ALA A 4 -22.92 7.91 15.54
C ALA A 4 -21.94 8.65 16.47
N LEU A 5 -21.42 7.95 17.48
CA LEU A 5 -20.59 8.55 18.53
C LEU A 5 -19.36 9.28 17.99
N TYR A 6 -18.69 8.73 16.97
CA TYR A 6 -17.52 9.37 16.37
C TYR A 6 -17.82 10.71 15.69
N ARG A 7 -19.11 11.00 15.37
CA ARG A 7 -19.57 12.30 14.87
C ARG A 7 -20.02 13.20 16.00
N LYS A 8 -20.83 12.67 16.94
CA LYS A 8 -21.36 13.39 18.11
C LYS A 8 -20.22 13.93 18.99
N TRP A 9 -19.19 13.11 19.24
CA TRP A 9 -18.06 13.41 20.11
C TRP A 9 -16.82 13.90 19.36
N ARG A 10 -17.00 14.40 18.13
CA ARG A 10 -15.90 14.97 17.35
C ARG A 10 -15.38 16.23 18.06
N PRO A 11 -14.06 16.34 18.33
CA PRO A 11 -13.45 17.52 18.93
C PRO A 11 -13.84 18.81 18.19
N LYS A 12 -14.18 19.86 18.96
CA LYS A 12 -14.55 21.17 18.43
C LYS A 12 -13.46 22.22 18.62
N THR A 13 -12.51 21.97 19.53
CA THR A 13 -11.35 22.80 19.83
C THR A 13 -10.08 21.97 19.76
N PHE A 14 -8.91 22.62 19.68
CA PHE A 14 -7.63 21.90 19.73
C PHE A 14 -7.39 21.26 21.11
N ASP A 15 -7.95 21.83 22.17
CA ASP A 15 -7.82 21.31 23.53
C ASP A 15 -8.59 20.00 23.73
N ASP A 16 -9.62 19.76 22.92
CA ASP A 16 -10.39 18.51 22.92
C ASP A 16 -9.70 17.37 22.16
N VAL A 17 -8.61 17.65 21.45
CA VAL A 17 -7.91 16.65 20.63
C VAL A 17 -6.95 15.82 21.48
N TYR A 18 -7.22 14.53 21.58
CA TYR A 18 -6.42 13.59 22.37
C TYR A 18 -5.18 13.09 21.62
N GLY A 19 -4.08 12.92 22.35
CA GLY A 19 -2.86 12.23 21.88
C GLY A 19 -2.01 12.98 20.84
N GLN A 20 -2.31 14.29 20.55
CA GLN A 20 -1.59 15.08 19.52
C GLN A 20 -1.05 16.43 20.03
N PRO A 21 -0.47 16.54 21.23
CA PRO A 21 -0.10 17.85 21.79
C PRO A 21 0.95 18.60 20.98
N HIS A 22 1.83 17.91 20.25
CA HIS A 22 2.84 18.51 19.39
C HIS A 22 2.24 19.19 18.15
N VAL A 23 1.11 18.68 17.63
CA VAL A 23 0.38 19.28 16.52
C VAL A 23 -0.48 20.45 17.02
N THR A 24 -1.32 20.21 18.03
CA THR A 24 -2.31 21.19 18.51
C THR A 24 -1.64 22.45 19.03
N ARG A 25 -0.61 22.33 19.88
CA ARG A 25 0.15 23.49 20.41
C ARG A 25 0.82 24.30 19.30
N THR A 26 1.39 23.63 18.31
CA THR A 26 2.05 24.32 17.21
C THR A 26 1.04 25.12 16.38
N LEU A 27 -0.14 24.53 16.07
CA LEU A 27 -1.20 25.21 15.34
C LEU A 27 -1.77 26.39 16.15
N GLN A 28 -2.03 26.23 17.45
CA GLN A 28 -2.46 27.30 18.34
C GLN A 28 -1.47 28.47 18.35
N ASN A 29 -0.17 28.19 18.53
CA ASN A 29 0.88 29.22 18.51
C ASN A 29 0.95 29.98 17.18
N GLN A 30 0.74 29.29 16.06
CA GLN A 30 0.69 29.93 14.74
C GLN A 30 -0.50 30.86 14.59
N LEU A 31 -1.65 30.44 15.07
CA LEU A 31 -2.87 31.25 15.05
C LEU A 31 -2.74 32.51 15.92
N GLU A 32 -2.18 32.37 17.12
CA GLU A 32 -1.93 33.49 18.04
C GLU A 32 -0.90 34.49 17.50
N SER A 33 0.16 33.97 16.87
CA SER A 33 1.20 34.80 16.27
C SER A 33 0.83 35.38 14.90
N GLY A 34 -0.31 34.97 14.33
CA GLY A 34 -0.73 35.36 12.98
C GLY A 34 0.13 34.77 11.85
N ARG A 35 0.99 33.79 12.14
CA ARG A 35 1.89 33.15 11.16
C ARG A 35 1.22 31.95 10.51
N ILE A 36 0.16 32.20 9.76
CA ILE A 36 -0.62 31.17 9.08
C ILE A 36 0.05 30.81 7.76
N SER A 37 0.27 29.51 7.51
CA SER A 37 0.80 29.01 6.24
C SER A 37 -0.32 28.95 5.19
N HIS A 38 0.05 29.10 3.91
CA HIS A 38 -0.88 28.91 2.79
C HIS A 38 -1.23 27.44 2.55
N ALA A 39 -0.39 26.49 2.98
CA ALA A 39 -0.61 25.06 2.78
C ALA A 39 -0.12 24.24 3.98
N TYR A 40 -1.00 23.37 4.46
CA TYR A 40 -0.77 22.41 5.53
C TYR A 40 -0.87 20.99 4.98
N LEU A 41 -0.01 20.08 5.44
CA LEU A 41 -0.09 18.67 5.12
C LEU A 41 -0.16 17.85 6.41
N PHE A 42 -1.31 17.23 6.68
CA PHE A 42 -1.55 16.38 7.82
C PHE A 42 -1.37 14.91 7.43
N THR A 43 -0.38 14.24 8.03
CA THR A 43 -0.03 12.85 7.72
C THR A 43 -0.21 11.96 8.94
N GLY A 44 -0.50 10.69 8.75
CA GLY A 44 -0.64 9.70 9.83
C GLY A 44 -1.75 8.69 9.60
N SER A 45 -1.84 7.67 10.45
CA SER A 45 -2.83 6.59 10.32
C SER A 45 -4.27 7.10 10.38
N ARG A 46 -5.20 6.26 9.92
CA ARG A 46 -6.63 6.55 9.97
C ARG A 46 -7.10 6.74 11.41
N GLY A 47 -8.07 7.62 11.63
CA GLY A 47 -8.69 7.81 12.95
C GLY A 47 -7.88 8.64 13.96
N THR A 48 -6.69 9.15 13.62
CA THR A 48 -5.79 9.91 14.51
C THR A 48 -6.15 11.40 14.68
N GLY A 49 -7.16 11.90 13.95
CA GLY A 49 -7.67 13.27 14.12
C GLY A 49 -7.29 14.26 13.01
N LYS A 50 -6.67 13.84 11.90
CA LYS A 50 -6.26 14.70 10.77
C LYS A 50 -7.38 15.61 10.27
N THR A 51 -8.47 15.04 9.77
CA THR A 51 -9.64 15.79 9.25
C THR A 51 -10.34 16.60 10.35
N THR A 52 -10.28 16.15 11.60
CA THR A 52 -10.80 16.90 12.74
C THR A 52 -9.98 18.17 12.99
N CYS A 53 -8.65 18.06 13.06
CA CYS A 53 -7.78 19.22 13.21
C CYS A 53 -7.87 20.16 11.98
N ALA A 54 -8.07 19.63 10.77
CA ALA A 54 -8.31 20.43 9.58
C ALA A 54 -9.57 21.30 9.72
N LYS A 55 -10.67 20.72 10.22
CA LYS A 55 -11.92 21.47 10.49
C LYS A 55 -11.78 22.49 11.62
N ILE A 56 -11.06 22.14 12.68
CA ILE A 56 -10.79 23.09 13.78
C ILE A 56 -9.94 24.25 13.25
N LEU A 57 -8.89 23.97 12.49
CA LEU A 57 -8.03 25.00 11.90
C LEU A 57 -8.82 25.91 10.95
N SER A 58 -9.67 25.35 10.08
CA SER A 58 -10.49 26.13 9.14
C SER A 58 -11.46 27.07 9.85
N LYS A 59 -12.01 26.64 11.00
CA LYS A 59 -12.82 27.50 11.86
C LYS A 59 -11.98 28.55 12.57
N ALA A 60 -10.82 28.18 13.11
CA ALA A 60 -9.99 29.07 13.91
C ALA A 60 -9.42 30.25 13.10
N VAL A 61 -8.97 30.00 11.84
CA VAL A 61 -8.47 31.05 10.94
C VAL A 61 -9.55 32.04 10.52
N ASN A 62 -10.82 31.63 10.54
CA ASN A 62 -11.98 32.41 10.14
C ASN A 62 -12.84 32.90 11.33
N CYS A 63 -12.49 32.51 12.55
CA CYS A 63 -13.26 32.86 13.73
C CYS A 63 -13.21 34.37 14.02
N LEU A 64 -14.38 34.98 14.36
CA LEU A 64 -14.45 36.40 14.70
C LEU A 64 -13.86 36.70 16.07
N SER A 65 -13.86 35.73 16.99
CA SER A 65 -13.42 35.90 18.38
C SER A 65 -12.65 34.64 18.84
N PRO A 66 -11.46 34.35 18.28
CA PRO A 66 -10.68 33.20 18.69
C PRO A 66 -10.15 33.40 20.12
N VAL A 67 -10.08 32.31 20.90
CA VAL A 67 -9.56 32.30 22.26
C VAL A 67 -8.43 31.29 22.36
N ASN A 68 -7.23 31.74 22.74
CA ASN A 68 -6.04 30.88 22.86
C ASN A 68 -5.82 30.00 21.63
N GLY A 69 -5.90 30.57 20.44
CA GLY A 69 -5.76 29.83 19.18
C GLY A 69 -6.91 28.85 18.84
N ASN A 70 -7.97 28.80 19.67
CA ASN A 70 -9.15 27.97 19.43
C ASN A 70 -10.29 28.77 18.78
N PRO A 71 -11.13 28.12 17.95
CA PRO A 71 -12.38 28.75 17.48
C PRO A 71 -13.37 28.91 18.63
N CYS A 72 -14.13 30.00 18.67
CA CYS A 72 -15.14 30.22 19.71
C CYS A 72 -16.34 29.26 19.62
N ASN A 73 -16.62 28.68 18.46
CA ASN A 73 -17.75 27.79 18.15
C ASN A 73 -19.15 28.44 18.31
N GLU A 74 -19.22 29.74 18.59
CA GLU A 74 -20.48 30.49 18.86
C GLU A 74 -20.77 31.56 17.82
N CYS A 75 -19.77 32.16 17.19
CA CYS A 75 -19.96 33.19 16.18
C CYS A 75 -20.62 32.62 14.90
N GLU A 76 -21.16 33.50 14.08
CA GLU A 76 -21.86 33.16 12.86
C GLU A 76 -20.98 32.33 11.91
N ILE A 77 -19.71 32.67 11.80
CA ILE A 77 -18.75 31.93 10.96
C ILE A 77 -18.54 30.52 11.48
N CYS A 78 -18.30 30.35 12.78
CA CYS A 78 -18.11 29.01 13.35
C CYS A 78 -19.35 28.13 13.19
N LYS A 79 -20.53 28.66 13.48
CA LYS A 79 -21.80 27.94 13.29
C LYS A 79 -22.08 27.66 11.82
N GLY A 80 -21.78 28.62 10.94
CA GLY A 80 -21.98 28.48 9.51
C GLY A 80 -21.08 27.43 8.87
N ILE A 81 -19.83 27.27 9.35
CA ILE A 81 -18.93 26.20 8.91
C ILE A 81 -19.43 24.83 9.41
N ASP A 82 -19.89 24.74 10.66
CA ASP A 82 -20.38 23.49 11.25
C ASP A 82 -21.66 22.97 10.57
N ASN A 83 -22.56 23.86 10.14
CA ASN A 83 -23.81 23.49 9.46
C ASN A 83 -23.72 23.53 7.92
N GLY A 84 -22.55 23.90 7.37
CA GLY A 84 -22.30 23.90 5.92
C GLY A 84 -22.93 25.08 5.16
N SER A 85 -23.38 26.13 5.85
CA SER A 85 -23.97 27.34 5.22
C SER A 85 -22.91 28.31 4.67
N ILE A 86 -21.65 28.20 5.13
CA ILE A 86 -20.53 29.00 4.62
C ILE A 86 -19.80 28.18 3.56
N LEU A 87 -19.83 28.69 2.33
CA LEU A 87 -19.21 28.07 1.15
C LEU A 87 -17.70 28.39 1.02
N ASP A 88 -17.16 29.24 1.90
CA ASP A 88 -15.74 29.60 1.90
C ASP A 88 -14.84 28.49 2.51
N VAL A 89 -15.43 27.47 3.14
CA VAL A 89 -14.72 26.28 3.64
C VAL A 89 -15.27 25.05 2.93
N ILE A 90 -14.45 24.50 2.05
CA ILE A 90 -14.84 23.39 1.19
C ILE A 90 -14.05 22.14 1.60
N GLU A 91 -14.77 21.06 1.89
CA GLU A 91 -14.20 19.75 2.18
C GLU A 91 -14.39 18.83 0.97
N ILE A 92 -13.29 18.30 0.46
CA ILE A 92 -13.23 17.43 -0.72
C ILE A 92 -12.62 16.11 -0.28
N ASP A 93 -13.33 15.03 -0.53
CA ASP A 93 -12.77 13.67 -0.44
C ASP A 93 -12.15 13.30 -1.79
N ALA A 94 -10.83 13.18 -1.83
CA ALA A 94 -10.09 12.84 -3.05
C ALA A 94 -10.38 11.42 -3.54
N ALA A 95 -10.90 10.52 -2.70
CA ALA A 95 -11.33 9.19 -3.15
C ALA A 95 -12.53 9.28 -4.11
N SER A 96 -13.43 10.23 -3.87
CA SER A 96 -14.62 10.48 -4.71
C SER A 96 -14.36 11.52 -5.81
N ASN A 97 -13.37 12.41 -5.64
CA ASN A 97 -13.09 13.57 -6.51
C ASN A 97 -11.63 13.60 -6.94
N ASN A 98 -11.15 12.55 -7.62
CA ASN A 98 -9.75 12.39 -8.02
C ASN A 98 -9.39 12.97 -9.39
N GLY A 99 -10.39 13.49 -10.13
CA GLY A 99 -10.25 13.98 -11.51
C GLY A 99 -9.46 15.28 -11.63
N VAL A 100 -8.81 15.46 -12.77
CA VAL A 100 -8.08 16.70 -13.10
C VAL A 100 -9.02 17.89 -13.18
N ASP A 101 -10.22 17.68 -13.71
CA ASP A 101 -11.19 18.76 -13.94
C ASP A 101 -11.73 19.29 -12.61
N ASN A 102 -12.02 18.42 -11.64
CA ASN A 102 -12.44 18.85 -10.31
C ASN A 102 -11.40 19.77 -9.62
N ILE A 103 -10.10 19.49 -9.81
CA ILE A 103 -9.04 20.32 -9.25
C ILE A 103 -8.81 21.60 -10.08
N ARG A 104 -9.09 21.59 -11.37
CA ARG A 104 -9.08 22.81 -12.21
C ARG A 104 -10.21 23.77 -11.82
N ASP A 105 -11.41 23.26 -11.61
CA ASP A 105 -12.56 24.04 -11.16
C ASP A 105 -12.25 24.68 -9.79
N LEU A 106 -11.71 23.88 -8.85
CA LEU A 106 -11.25 24.37 -7.55
C LEU A 106 -10.21 25.49 -7.70
N ARG A 107 -9.25 25.35 -8.61
CA ARG A 107 -8.22 26.37 -8.86
C ARG A 107 -8.82 27.66 -9.44
N GLU A 108 -9.80 27.56 -10.32
CA GLU A 108 -10.51 28.72 -10.87
C GLU A 108 -11.30 29.43 -9.77
N GLU A 109 -12.00 28.67 -8.94
CA GLU A 109 -12.72 29.21 -7.78
C GLU A 109 -11.78 29.87 -6.74
N ALA A 110 -10.57 29.35 -6.57
CA ALA A 110 -9.59 29.90 -5.62
C ALA A 110 -9.14 31.33 -5.95
N ASN A 111 -9.31 31.79 -7.20
CA ASN A 111 -9.00 33.15 -7.59
C ASN A 111 -10.02 34.19 -7.05
N PHE A 112 -11.21 33.72 -6.67
CA PHE A 112 -12.24 34.63 -6.14
C PHE A 112 -12.07 34.83 -4.64
N THR A 113 -12.25 36.06 -4.18
CA THR A 113 -12.21 36.40 -2.74
C THR A 113 -13.34 35.70 -1.98
N PRO A 114 -13.12 35.34 -0.69
CA PRO A 114 -14.17 34.78 0.15
C PRO A 114 -15.37 35.70 0.25
N ALA A 115 -16.57 35.10 0.34
CA ALA A 115 -17.82 35.88 0.44
C ALA A 115 -18.13 36.34 1.86
N ASN A 116 -17.90 35.46 2.86
CA ASN A 116 -18.28 35.69 4.25
C ASN A 116 -17.13 35.53 5.24
N ALA A 117 -16.13 34.69 4.88
CA ALA A 117 -15.01 34.38 5.76
C ALA A 117 -13.77 35.24 5.45
N LYS A 118 -12.78 35.22 6.32
CA LYS A 118 -11.50 35.90 6.12
C LYS A 118 -10.61 35.16 5.08
N TYR A 119 -10.63 33.84 5.16
CA TYR A 119 -9.87 32.96 4.29
C TYR A 119 -10.79 31.94 3.62
N ARG A 120 -10.54 31.67 2.34
CA ARG A 120 -11.10 30.51 1.65
C ARG A 120 -10.25 29.30 1.98
N VAL A 121 -10.84 28.26 2.54
CA VAL A 121 -10.12 27.06 3.00
C VAL A 121 -10.57 25.83 2.23
N TYR A 122 -9.61 25.15 1.63
CA TYR A 122 -9.83 23.88 0.95
C TYR A 122 -9.24 22.75 1.78
N ILE A 123 -10.09 21.87 2.30
CA ILE A 123 -9.69 20.65 2.99
C ILE A 123 -9.79 19.51 1.99
N ILE A 124 -8.65 18.92 1.61
CA ILE A 124 -8.60 17.76 0.70
C ILE A 124 -8.19 16.54 1.53
N ASP A 125 -9.17 15.68 1.81
CA ASP A 125 -8.93 14.44 2.56
C ASP A 125 -8.51 13.31 1.63
N GLU A 126 -7.68 12.40 2.12
CA GLU A 126 -7.04 11.30 1.41
C GLU A 126 -6.40 11.74 0.07
N VAL A 127 -5.67 12.86 0.13
CA VAL A 127 -5.09 13.55 -1.04
C VAL A 127 -4.23 12.62 -1.92
N HIS A 128 -3.69 11.53 -1.38
CA HIS A 128 -2.92 10.52 -2.14
C HIS A 128 -3.76 9.78 -3.21
N MET A 129 -5.09 9.91 -3.18
CA MET A 129 -5.99 9.33 -4.17
C MET A 129 -6.13 10.19 -5.43
N LEU A 130 -5.62 11.42 -5.44
CA LEU A 130 -5.64 12.28 -6.61
C LEU A 130 -4.83 11.68 -7.76
N SER A 131 -5.31 11.86 -8.99
CA SER A 131 -4.55 11.49 -10.18
C SER A 131 -3.29 12.37 -10.34
N ILE A 132 -2.29 11.89 -11.07
CA ILE A 132 -1.05 12.63 -11.36
C ILE A 132 -1.37 13.97 -12.02
N GLY A 133 -2.36 14.01 -12.92
CA GLY A 133 -2.81 15.22 -13.57
C GLY A 133 -3.45 16.22 -12.59
N ALA A 134 -4.22 15.74 -11.60
CA ALA A 134 -4.81 16.55 -10.54
C ALA A 134 -3.74 17.15 -9.63
N PHE A 135 -2.71 16.38 -9.25
CA PHE A 135 -1.56 16.91 -8.52
C PHE A 135 -0.87 18.04 -9.29
N ASN A 136 -0.61 17.85 -10.59
CA ASN A 136 0.02 18.88 -11.42
C ASN A 136 -0.84 20.16 -11.56
N ALA A 137 -2.17 20.02 -11.55
CA ALA A 137 -3.07 21.17 -11.54
C ALA A 137 -3.01 21.94 -10.22
N LEU A 138 -2.92 21.22 -9.08
CA LEU A 138 -2.82 21.79 -7.74
C LEU A 138 -1.49 22.50 -7.49
N LEU A 139 -0.38 21.99 -8.04
CA LEU A 139 0.97 22.57 -7.87
C LEU A 139 1.04 24.04 -8.21
N LYS A 140 0.39 24.47 -9.31
CA LYS A 140 0.40 25.88 -9.73
C LYS A 140 -0.13 26.83 -8.65
N THR A 141 -1.20 26.42 -7.95
CA THR A 141 -1.79 27.24 -6.88
C THR A 141 -0.99 27.15 -5.58
N LEU A 142 -0.29 26.04 -5.34
CA LEU A 142 0.60 25.90 -4.19
C LEU A 142 1.92 26.68 -4.36
N GLU A 143 2.34 26.95 -5.59
CA GLU A 143 3.53 27.77 -5.90
C GLU A 143 3.24 29.27 -5.76
N GLU A 144 2.09 29.71 -6.28
CA GLU A 144 1.66 31.10 -6.27
C GLU A 144 0.25 31.20 -5.62
N PRO A 145 0.15 30.93 -4.30
CA PRO A 145 -1.13 30.91 -3.62
C PRO A 145 -1.71 32.34 -3.49
N PRO A 146 -3.00 32.52 -3.79
CA PRO A 146 -3.69 33.77 -3.45
C PRO A 146 -3.63 34.00 -1.94
N SER A 147 -3.43 35.23 -1.49
CA SER A 147 -3.22 35.58 -0.08
C SER A 147 -4.41 35.24 0.85
N HIS A 148 -5.58 35.03 0.28
CA HIS A 148 -6.82 34.70 0.98
C HIS A 148 -7.14 33.19 0.94
N VAL A 149 -6.27 32.34 0.39
CA VAL A 149 -6.50 30.89 0.25
C VAL A 149 -5.60 30.10 1.17
N ILE A 150 -6.17 29.08 1.82
CA ILE A 150 -5.45 28.12 2.66
C ILE A 150 -5.80 26.70 2.19
N PHE A 151 -4.80 25.90 1.90
CA PHE A 151 -4.95 24.48 1.62
C PHE A 151 -4.62 23.64 2.86
N ILE A 152 -5.47 22.67 3.18
CA ILE A 152 -5.23 21.67 4.22
C ILE A 152 -5.36 20.29 3.57
N LEU A 153 -4.22 19.66 3.29
CA LEU A 153 -4.14 18.34 2.70
C LEU A 153 -4.03 17.30 3.79
N ALA A 154 -4.84 16.25 3.75
CA ALA A 154 -4.76 15.15 4.70
C ALA A 154 -4.49 13.82 3.96
N THR A 155 -3.63 12.97 4.51
CA THR A 155 -3.29 11.68 3.90
C THR A 155 -2.94 10.62 4.95
N THR A 156 -3.28 9.38 4.65
CA THR A 156 -2.78 8.20 5.35
C THR A 156 -1.48 7.66 4.75
N GLU A 157 -1.17 7.99 3.48
CA GLU A 157 -0.07 7.41 2.73
C GLU A 157 0.84 8.50 2.13
N ILE A 158 1.75 9.02 2.96
CA ILE A 158 2.68 10.09 2.54
C ILE A 158 3.61 9.68 1.39
N HIS A 159 3.99 8.39 1.33
CA HIS A 159 4.91 7.88 0.32
C HIS A 159 4.34 7.91 -1.11
N LYS A 160 3.02 8.04 -1.26
CA LYS A 160 2.37 8.19 -2.56
C LYS A 160 2.34 9.65 -3.06
N LEU A 161 2.71 10.62 -2.21
CA LEU A 161 2.69 12.02 -2.59
C LEU A 161 3.96 12.43 -3.34
N PRO A 162 3.84 13.22 -4.42
CA PRO A 162 4.99 13.80 -5.09
C PRO A 162 5.83 14.68 -4.16
N SER A 163 7.15 14.62 -4.29
CA SER A 163 8.08 15.46 -3.50
C SER A 163 7.85 16.96 -3.71
N THR A 164 7.36 17.34 -4.88
CA THR A 164 6.98 18.72 -5.23
C THR A 164 5.85 19.28 -4.36
N ILE A 165 4.89 18.46 -3.95
CA ILE A 165 3.82 18.83 -2.98
C ILE A 165 4.41 18.91 -1.57
N LEU A 166 5.22 17.90 -1.17
CA LEU A 166 5.83 17.84 0.16
C LEU A 166 6.69 19.07 0.48
N SER A 167 7.41 19.60 -0.50
CA SER A 167 8.31 20.77 -0.33
C SER A 167 7.55 22.09 -0.17
N ARG A 168 6.26 22.18 -0.53
CA ARG A 168 5.46 23.41 -0.52
C ARG A 168 4.43 23.46 0.62
N CYS A 169 4.29 22.36 1.36
CA CYS A 169 3.34 22.27 2.47
C CYS A 169 4.06 22.22 3.81
N GLN A 170 3.50 22.88 4.81
CA GLN A 170 3.92 22.68 6.18
C GLN A 170 3.39 21.36 6.70
N ARG A 171 4.29 20.41 6.98
CA ARG A 171 3.96 19.05 7.37
C ARG A 171 3.74 18.94 8.88
N PHE A 172 2.67 18.18 9.24
CA PHE A 172 2.33 17.78 10.60
C PHE A 172 2.07 16.28 10.65
N ASP A 173 2.84 15.56 11.45
CA ASP A 173 2.75 14.12 11.59
C ASP A 173 1.89 13.74 12.79
N PHE A 174 0.72 13.17 12.53
CA PHE A 174 -0.20 12.65 13.53
C PHE A 174 0.25 11.26 13.95
N LYS A 175 0.59 11.10 15.20
CA LYS A 175 0.99 9.82 15.80
C LYS A 175 -0.23 8.97 16.13
N ARG A 176 -0.03 7.67 16.27
CA ARG A 176 -1.04 6.79 16.88
C ARG A 176 -1.31 7.27 18.29
N ILE A 177 -2.58 7.30 18.66
CA ILE A 177 -3.00 7.72 20.01
C ILE A 177 -2.67 6.60 20.98
N SER A 178 -2.17 6.94 22.16
CA SER A 178 -1.83 5.93 23.15
C SER A 178 -3.08 5.17 23.65
N PRO A 179 -2.97 3.88 23.97
CA PRO A 179 -4.10 3.13 24.51
C PRO A 179 -4.69 3.79 25.77
N GLU A 180 -3.84 4.42 26.60
CA GLU A 180 -4.24 5.14 27.83
C GLU A 180 -5.14 6.35 27.49
N ASP A 181 -4.74 7.17 26.51
CA ASP A 181 -5.52 8.33 26.05
C ASP A 181 -6.86 7.90 25.45
N ILE A 182 -6.87 6.80 24.67
CA ILE A 182 -8.10 6.25 24.10
C ILE A 182 -9.01 5.74 25.22
N THR A 183 -8.48 4.97 26.19
CA THR A 183 -9.23 4.45 27.31
C THR A 183 -9.87 5.57 28.13
N ALA A 184 -9.10 6.60 28.45
CA ALA A 184 -9.60 7.78 29.19
C ALA A 184 -10.75 8.47 28.42
N ARG A 185 -10.60 8.62 27.09
CA ARG A 185 -11.65 9.24 26.26
C ARG A 185 -12.90 8.37 26.17
N LEU A 186 -12.76 7.05 26.04
CA LEU A 186 -13.88 6.10 25.99
C LEU A 186 -14.67 6.11 27.30
N MET A 187 -13.99 6.11 28.45
CA MET A 187 -14.62 6.18 29.76
C MET A 187 -15.42 7.48 29.92
N TYR A 188 -14.84 8.62 29.52
CA TYR A 188 -15.55 9.91 29.53
C TYR A 188 -16.79 9.89 28.63
N VAL A 189 -16.68 9.34 27.42
CA VAL A 189 -17.82 9.28 26.48
C VAL A 189 -18.90 8.35 27.00
N ALA A 190 -18.57 7.18 27.55
CA ALA A 190 -19.51 6.22 28.11
C ALA A 190 -20.30 6.82 29.28
N GLU A 191 -19.63 7.54 30.19
CA GLU A 191 -20.28 8.28 31.28
C GLU A 191 -21.30 9.29 30.77
N LYS A 192 -20.95 10.07 29.74
CA LYS A 192 -21.85 11.08 29.14
C LYS A 192 -23.01 10.45 28.35
N GLU A 193 -22.86 9.25 27.87
CA GLU A 193 -23.94 8.47 27.22
C GLU A 193 -24.75 7.64 28.23
N ASN A 194 -24.53 7.81 29.55
CA ASN A 194 -25.19 7.06 30.62
C ASN A 194 -24.99 5.54 30.52
N ALA A 195 -23.81 5.12 30.10
CA ALA A 195 -23.44 3.71 30.02
C ALA A 195 -22.33 3.37 31.00
N THR A 196 -22.33 2.14 31.50
CA THR A 196 -21.28 1.60 32.36
C THR A 196 -20.26 0.85 31.50
N LEU A 197 -19.03 1.37 31.43
CA LEU A 197 -17.92 0.74 30.73
C LEU A 197 -16.85 0.36 31.74
N THR A 198 -16.47 -0.91 31.78
CA THR A 198 -15.37 -1.35 32.65
C THR A 198 -14.03 -0.89 32.08
N GLU A 199 -13.05 -0.62 32.95
CA GLU A 199 -11.70 -0.20 32.53
C GLU A 199 -11.03 -1.24 31.63
N ASN A 200 -11.21 -2.53 31.93
CA ASN A 200 -10.70 -3.61 31.11
C ASN A 200 -11.33 -3.60 29.70
N ALA A 201 -12.66 -3.41 29.61
CA ALA A 201 -13.36 -3.32 28.35
C ALA A 201 -12.90 -2.09 27.52
N ALA A 202 -12.74 -0.93 28.18
CA ALA A 202 -12.21 0.27 27.53
C ALA A 202 -10.78 0.06 27.01
N SER A 203 -9.92 -0.58 27.80
CA SER A 203 -8.56 -0.95 27.40
C SER A 203 -8.57 -1.95 26.24
N LEU A 204 -9.49 -2.91 26.22
CA LEU A 204 -9.65 -3.85 25.10
C LEU A 204 -10.06 -3.11 23.82
N ILE A 205 -11.05 -2.21 23.88
CA ILE A 205 -11.45 -1.37 22.73
C ILE A 205 -10.27 -0.55 22.24
N ALA A 206 -9.51 0.09 23.14
CA ALA A 206 -8.35 0.91 22.78
C ALA A 206 -7.27 0.11 22.03
N ARG A 207 -7.06 -1.13 22.45
CA ARG A 207 -6.11 -2.06 21.80
C ARG A 207 -6.57 -2.48 20.41
N ILE A 208 -7.86 -2.83 20.27
CA ILE A 208 -8.45 -3.21 18.97
C ILE A 208 -8.37 -2.05 17.97
N ALA A 209 -8.59 -0.82 18.46
CA ALA A 209 -8.58 0.39 17.62
C ALA A 209 -7.18 0.81 17.13
N ASP A 210 -6.11 0.20 17.62
CA ASP A 210 -4.71 0.38 17.18
C ASP A 210 -4.31 1.86 16.98
N GLY A 211 -4.68 2.72 17.95
CA GLY A 211 -4.36 4.14 17.95
C GLY A 211 -5.34 5.03 17.14
N GLY A 212 -6.45 4.49 16.65
CA GLY A 212 -7.50 5.22 15.93
C GLY A 212 -8.70 5.56 16.82
N MET A 213 -8.85 6.81 17.26
CA MET A 213 -10.02 7.24 18.08
C MET A 213 -11.36 7.03 17.38
N ARG A 214 -11.41 7.20 16.05
CA ARG A 214 -12.65 7.00 15.28
C ARG A 214 -13.12 5.54 15.36
N ASP A 215 -12.17 4.61 15.22
CA ASP A 215 -12.47 3.18 15.22
C ASP A 215 -12.82 2.71 16.65
N ALA A 216 -12.16 3.28 17.67
CA ALA A 216 -12.50 3.06 19.07
C ALA A 216 -13.93 3.51 19.41
N LEU A 217 -14.31 4.73 19.01
CA LEU A 217 -15.67 5.24 19.22
C LEU A 217 -16.71 4.47 18.40
N SER A 218 -16.37 3.98 17.21
CA SER A 218 -17.28 3.16 16.40
C SER A 218 -17.52 1.79 17.03
N LEU A 219 -16.49 1.20 17.66
CA LEU A 219 -16.65 -0.05 18.40
C LEU A 219 -17.46 0.14 19.68
N LEU A 220 -17.19 1.22 20.44
CA LEU A 220 -18.02 1.58 21.62
C LEU A 220 -19.48 1.76 21.22
N ASP A 221 -19.75 2.43 20.11
CA ASP A 221 -21.09 2.65 19.57
C ASP A 221 -21.83 1.33 19.28
N ARG A 222 -21.11 0.36 18.72
CA ARG A 222 -21.61 -0.99 18.49
C ARG A 222 -21.92 -1.71 19.80
N CYS A 223 -21.04 -1.61 20.80
CA CYS A 223 -21.29 -2.19 22.12
C CYS A 223 -22.54 -1.58 22.78
N LEU A 224 -22.71 -0.25 22.70
CA LEU A 224 -23.88 0.43 23.22
C LEU A 224 -25.20 0.00 22.55
N SER A 225 -25.13 -0.40 21.29
CA SER A 225 -26.30 -0.95 20.58
C SER A 225 -26.74 -2.33 21.12
N MET A 226 -25.83 -3.05 21.80
CA MET A 226 -26.09 -4.37 22.40
C MET A 226 -26.54 -4.25 23.86
N GLY A 227 -26.11 -3.20 24.57
CA GLY A 227 -26.48 -2.98 25.98
C GLY A 227 -25.76 -1.78 26.60
N THR A 228 -26.25 -1.37 27.78
CA THR A 228 -25.69 -0.23 28.53
C THR A 228 -24.54 -0.62 29.49
N ASN A 229 -24.43 -1.90 29.83
CA ASN A 229 -23.35 -2.44 30.66
C ASN A 229 -22.35 -3.15 29.73
N ILE A 230 -21.16 -2.54 29.58
CA ILE A 230 -20.15 -3.00 28.64
C ILE A 230 -18.98 -3.58 29.43
N ASP A 231 -18.82 -4.89 29.34
CA ASP A 231 -17.70 -5.66 29.86
C ASP A 231 -16.81 -6.21 28.73
N GLU A 232 -15.75 -6.92 29.05
CA GLU A 232 -14.83 -7.52 28.06
C GLU A 232 -15.55 -8.51 27.12
N ALA A 233 -16.54 -9.25 27.62
CA ALA A 233 -17.29 -10.21 26.81
C ALA A 233 -18.13 -9.47 25.76
N SER A 234 -18.85 -8.42 26.17
CA SER A 234 -19.65 -7.57 25.27
C SER A 234 -18.80 -6.92 24.19
N VAL A 235 -17.57 -6.47 24.52
CA VAL A 235 -16.64 -5.92 23.54
C VAL A 235 -16.16 -6.99 22.56
N SER A 236 -15.84 -8.19 23.06
CA SER A 236 -15.40 -9.31 22.22
C SER A 236 -16.48 -9.70 21.23
N ASP A 237 -17.74 -9.80 21.68
CA ASP A 237 -18.89 -10.08 20.84
C ASP A 237 -19.12 -8.98 19.80
N ALA A 238 -19.11 -7.72 20.22
CA ALA A 238 -19.29 -6.58 19.32
C ALA A 238 -18.16 -6.44 18.28
N ALA A 239 -16.93 -6.77 18.67
CA ALA A 239 -15.78 -6.74 17.77
C ALA A 239 -15.72 -7.96 16.82
N GLY A 240 -16.53 -8.97 17.06
CA GLY A 240 -16.45 -10.25 16.36
C GLY A 240 -15.23 -11.07 16.78
N ILE A 241 -14.65 -10.76 17.95
CA ILE A 241 -13.46 -11.44 18.50
C ILE A 241 -13.91 -12.64 19.38
N ALA A 242 -15.22 -12.81 19.57
CA ALA A 242 -15.83 -13.89 20.38
C ALA A 242 -15.39 -15.32 20.00
N GLY A 243 -14.47 -15.42 19.08
CA GLY A 243 -13.91 -16.64 18.57
C GLY A 243 -12.38 -16.74 18.64
N SER A 244 -11.63 -15.98 19.46
CA SER A 244 -10.17 -16.20 19.59
C SER A 244 -9.86 -17.66 20.00
N ALA A 245 -10.83 -18.36 20.56
CA ALA A 245 -10.73 -19.79 20.84
C ALA A 245 -10.39 -20.63 19.59
N TYR A 246 -10.88 -20.27 18.42
CA TYR A 246 -10.54 -20.99 17.19
C TYR A 246 -9.08 -20.81 16.78
N LEU A 247 -8.45 -19.66 17.09
CA LEU A 247 -7.02 -19.43 16.83
C LEU A 247 -6.16 -20.39 17.64
N PHE A 248 -6.49 -20.58 18.91
CA PHE A 248 -5.84 -21.57 19.77
C PHE A 248 -6.09 -23.00 19.28
N SER A 249 -7.30 -23.31 18.85
CA SER A 249 -7.61 -24.61 18.24
C SER A 249 -6.80 -24.85 16.96
N PHE A 250 -6.66 -23.85 16.09
CA PHE A 250 -5.82 -23.98 14.91
C PHE A 250 -4.35 -24.21 15.25
N SER A 251 -3.78 -23.47 16.20
CA SER A 251 -2.40 -23.69 16.65
C SER A 251 -2.20 -25.06 17.29
N GLU A 252 -3.25 -25.63 17.93
CA GLU A 252 -3.26 -26.98 18.45
C GLU A 252 -3.25 -28.01 17.34
N TYR A 253 -4.15 -27.89 16.36
CA TYR A 253 -4.18 -28.78 15.20
C TYR A 253 -2.91 -28.76 14.39
N VAL A 254 -2.24 -27.61 14.29
CA VAL A 254 -0.92 -27.50 13.66
C VAL A 254 0.16 -28.19 14.49
N ALA A 255 0.13 -28.08 15.83
CA ALA A 255 1.07 -28.77 16.72
C ALA A 255 0.92 -30.29 16.64
N ASP A 256 -0.32 -30.77 16.60
CA ASP A 256 -0.68 -32.19 16.56
C ASP A 256 -0.67 -32.80 15.15
N GLY A 257 -0.47 -31.97 14.10
CA GLY A 257 -0.57 -32.41 12.71
C GLY A 257 -1.98 -32.84 12.28
N ASN A 258 -3.03 -32.37 12.96
CA ASN A 258 -4.42 -32.82 12.73
C ASN A 258 -5.10 -32.02 11.60
N ILE A 259 -4.81 -32.39 10.36
CA ILE A 259 -5.35 -31.76 9.14
C ILE A 259 -6.89 -31.84 9.12
N THR A 260 -7.45 -32.99 9.50
CA THR A 260 -8.91 -33.22 9.40
C THR A 260 -9.71 -32.22 10.22
N ASN A 261 -9.31 -31.96 11.47
CA ASN A 261 -10.00 -31.02 12.34
C ASN A 261 -9.76 -29.58 11.93
N ALA A 262 -8.57 -29.24 11.45
CA ALA A 262 -8.27 -27.91 10.89
C ALA A 262 -9.20 -27.59 9.69
N LEU A 263 -9.35 -28.50 8.72
CA LEU A 263 -10.23 -28.30 7.56
C LEU A 263 -11.70 -28.22 7.94
N LYS A 264 -12.16 -29.04 8.91
CA LYS A 264 -13.53 -28.94 9.43
C LYS A 264 -13.80 -27.59 10.08
N LEU A 265 -12.83 -27.05 10.83
CA LEU A 265 -12.95 -25.75 11.47
C LEU A 265 -13.00 -24.61 10.45
N ILE A 266 -12.16 -24.66 9.40
CA ILE A 266 -12.21 -23.70 8.27
C ILE A 266 -13.59 -23.73 7.62
N SER A 267 -14.13 -24.94 7.35
CA SER A 267 -15.43 -25.10 6.72
C SER A 267 -16.56 -24.57 7.60
N LYS A 268 -16.48 -24.77 8.93
CA LYS A 268 -17.43 -24.21 9.90
C LYS A 268 -17.39 -22.68 9.88
N LEU A 269 -16.21 -22.07 10.04
CA LEU A 269 -16.05 -20.62 10.05
C LEU A 269 -16.50 -19.97 8.73
N HIS A 270 -16.23 -20.62 7.60
CA HIS A 270 -16.72 -20.15 6.31
C HIS A 270 -18.25 -20.18 6.22
N ASN A 271 -18.91 -21.22 6.72
CA ASN A 271 -20.37 -21.31 6.77
C ASN A 271 -20.98 -20.27 7.73
N ASP A 272 -20.26 -19.93 8.80
CA ASP A 272 -20.61 -18.87 9.76
C ASP A 272 -20.30 -17.45 9.21
N SER A 273 -20.05 -17.33 7.90
CA SER A 273 -19.77 -16.06 7.19
C SER A 273 -18.50 -15.32 7.64
N CYS A 274 -17.53 -16.02 8.22
CA CYS A 274 -16.24 -15.45 8.56
C CYS A 274 -15.46 -15.10 7.27
N ASP A 275 -14.91 -13.89 7.20
CA ASP A 275 -14.05 -13.49 6.06
C ASP A 275 -12.70 -14.22 6.13
N ILE A 276 -12.40 -14.99 5.10
CA ILE A 276 -11.18 -15.81 5.02
C ILE A 276 -9.90 -14.94 4.97
N GLU A 277 -9.95 -13.74 4.43
CA GLU A 277 -8.81 -12.83 4.37
C GLU A 277 -8.48 -12.28 5.76
N SER A 278 -9.51 -11.86 6.52
CA SER A 278 -9.38 -11.47 7.92
C SER A 278 -8.88 -12.62 8.78
N LEU A 279 -9.41 -13.82 8.61
CA LEU A 279 -8.99 -15.03 9.32
C LEU A 279 -7.50 -15.34 9.07
N CYS A 280 -7.03 -15.22 7.84
CA CYS A 280 -5.61 -15.41 7.51
C CYS A 280 -4.72 -14.38 8.23
N THR A 281 -5.15 -13.13 8.29
CA THR A 281 -4.43 -12.05 8.98
C THR A 281 -4.38 -12.29 10.50
N GLU A 282 -5.51 -12.69 11.10
CA GLU A 282 -5.60 -13.03 12.53
C GLU A 282 -4.71 -14.21 12.90
N LEU A 283 -4.68 -15.26 12.06
CA LEU A 283 -3.80 -16.40 12.24
C LEU A 283 -2.31 -16.00 12.17
N THR A 284 -1.95 -15.14 11.22
CA THR A 284 -0.58 -14.63 11.12
C THR A 284 -0.18 -13.88 12.40
N LEU A 285 -1.06 -13.03 12.91
CA LEU A 285 -0.84 -12.32 14.17
C LEU A 285 -0.77 -13.28 15.36
N HIS A 286 -1.60 -14.31 15.39
CA HIS A 286 -1.59 -15.33 16.45
C HIS A 286 -0.26 -16.09 16.48
N PHE A 287 0.24 -16.59 15.35
CA PHE A 287 1.54 -17.26 15.28
C PHE A 287 2.71 -16.30 15.60
N ARG A 288 2.63 -15.02 15.20
CA ARG A 288 3.58 -13.98 15.60
C ARG A 288 3.58 -13.80 17.12
N ASN A 289 2.42 -13.80 17.78
CA ASN A 289 2.33 -13.69 19.23
C ASN A 289 2.90 -14.92 19.94
N ILE A 290 2.69 -16.12 19.42
CA ILE A 290 3.34 -17.36 19.91
C ILE A 290 4.87 -17.24 19.76
N MET A 291 5.37 -16.73 18.62
CA MET A 291 6.80 -16.51 18.39
C MET A 291 7.40 -15.55 19.41
N VAL A 292 6.79 -14.40 19.63
CA VAL A 292 7.23 -13.39 20.60
C VAL A 292 7.21 -13.96 22.01
N SER A 293 6.14 -14.66 22.39
CA SER A 293 6.02 -15.33 23.70
C SER A 293 7.09 -16.40 23.93
N LYS A 294 7.64 -17.00 22.86
CA LYS A 294 8.71 -17.98 22.93
C LYS A 294 10.10 -17.36 23.02
N THR A 295 10.32 -16.21 22.37
CA THR A 295 11.64 -15.60 22.18
C THR A 295 11.94 -14.50 23.20
N VAL A 296 10.92 -13.85 23.76
CA VAL A 296 11.07 -12.71 24.67
C VAL A 296 10.55 -13.06 26.05
N SER A 297 11.33 -12.80 27.09
CA SER A 297 10.97 -13.11 28.48
C SER A 297 9.88 -12.18 29.03
N ASP A 298 9.94 -10.88 28.68
CA ASP A 298 8.92 -9.89 29.02
C ASP A 298 8.16 -9.45 27.77
N CYS A 299 6.93 -9.92 27.65
CA CYS A 299 6.05 -9.65 26.52
C CYS A 299 5.16 -8.40 26.73
N ASN A 300 5.32 -7.66 27.86
CA ASN A 300 4.53 -6.48 28.15
C ASN A 300 4.74 -5.41 27.06
N GLY A 301 3.65 -4.90 26.50
CA GLY A 301 3.68 -3.92 25.42
C GLY A 301 3.98 -4.48 24.01
N LEU A 302 4.46 -5.73 23.88
CA LEU A 302 4.71 -6.38 22.59
C LEU A 302 3.53 -7.25 22.13
N ILE A 303 2.84 -7.88 23.07
CA ILE A 303 1.64 -8.70 22.83
C ILE A 303 0.48 -8.05 23.56
N VAL A 304 -0.59 -7.92 22.83
CA VAL A 304 -1.85 -7.33 23.28
C VAL A 304 -2.87 -8.45 23.45
N CYS A 305 -3.05 -8.92 24.69
CA CYS A 305 -3.98 -9.98 25.03
C CYS A 305 -4.38 -9.94 26.51
N SER A 306 -5.44 -10.64 26.90
CA SER A 306 -5.80 -10.82 28.30
C SER A 306 -4.77 -11.67 29.06
N LYS A 307 -4.80 -11.68 30.39
CA LYS A 307 -3.90 -12.51 31.21
C LYS A 307 -4.08 -14.00 30.93
N ASP A 308 -5.31 -14.43 30.72
CA ASP A 308 -5.65 -15.83 30.42
C ASP A 308 -5.17 -16.25 29.03
N GLU A 309 -5.31 -15.38 28.04
CA GLU A 309 -4.77 -15.61 26.70
C GLU A 309 -3.23 -15.64 26.71
N MET A 310 -2.58 -14.78 27.49
CA MET A 310 -1.13 -14.80 27.65
C MET A 310 -0.64 -16.14 28.19
N GLN A 311 -1.36 -16.71 29.16
CA GLN A 311 -1.02 -18.03 29.70
C GLN A 311 -1.14 -19.11 28.62
N LYS A 312 -2.24 -19.13 27.87
CA LYS A 312 -2.44 -20.05 26.74
C LYS A 312 -1.37 -19.88 25.65
N LEU A 313 -0.97 -18.63 25.32
CA LEU A 313 0.09 -18.37 24.36
C LEU A 313 1.43 -18.94 24.82
N LYS A 314 1.77 -18.82 26.12
CA LYS A 314 2.99 -19.39 26.70
C LYS A 314 2.99 -20.92 26.65
N GLU A 315 1.88 -21.56 26.96
CA GLU A 315 1.71 -23.01 26.87
C GLU A 315 1.90 -23.48 25.41
N ARG A 316 1.30 -22.77 24.46
CA ARG A 316 1.43 -23.05 23.04
C ARG A 316 2.84 -22.81 22.50
N ALA A 317 3.51 -21.76 23.01
CA ALA A 317 4.91 -21.47 22.68
C ALA A 317 5.86 -22.59 23.14
N GLN A 318 5.53 -23.29 24.25
CA GLN A 318 6.32 -24.44 24.71
C GLN A 318 6.12 -25.67 23.80
N SER A 319 4.91 -25.90 23.30
CA SER A 319 4.56 -27.09 22.49
C SER A 319 5.12 -27.04 21.07
N LEU A 320 5.34 -25.86 20.50
CA LEU A 320 5.81 -25.67 19.11
C LEU A 320 7.30 -25.33 19.04
N LYS A 321 8.03 -25.89 18.08
CA LYS A 321 9.42 -25.49 17.78
C LYS A 321 9.42 -24.13 17.07
N LEU A 322 10.47 -23.32 17.31
CA LEU A 322 10.60 -22.00 16.70
C LEU A 322 10.63 -22.08 15.16
N SER A 323 11.34 -23.05 14.58
CA SER A 323 11.37 -23.31 13.13
C SER A 323 9.97 -23.51 12.56
N LYS A 324 9.13 -24.27 13.25
CA LYS A 324 7.75 -24.54 12.84
C LYS A 324 6.89 -23.28 12.88
N ILE A 325 7.03 -22.47 13.93
CA ILE A 325 6.29 -21.21 14.06
C ILE A 325 6.66 -20.25 12.92
N LEU A 326 7.96 -20.11 12.62
CA LEU A 326 8.44 -19.27 11.50
C LEU A 326 7.91 -19.77 10.15
N SER A 327 7.98 -21.08 9.91
CA SER A 327 7.42 -21.68 8.69
C SER A 327 5.91 -21.43 8.56
N CYS A 328 5.15 -21.49 9.66
CA CYS A 328 3.72 -21.16 9.65
C CYS A 328 3.47 -19.70 9.28
N ILE A 329 4.26 -18.76 9.80
CA ILE A 329 4.16 -17.33 9.47
C ILE A 329 4.43 -17.12 7.98
N ASP A 330 5.51 -17.71 7.44
CA ASP A 330 5.87 -17.60 6.02
C ASP A 330 4.77 -18.14 5.10
N ILE A 331 4.21 -19.32 5.44
CA ILE A 331 3.11 -19.92 4.69
C ILE A 331 1.87 -19.01 4.70
N LEU A 332 1.51 -18.45 5.86
CA LEU A 332 0.35 -17.57 6.00
C LEU A 332 0.55 -16.24 5.28
N GLU A 333 1.76 -15.65 5.30
CA GLU A 333 2.06 -14.42 4.54
C GLU A 333 1.97 -14.65 3.03
N GLN A 334 2.50 -15.75 2.52
CA GLN A 334 2.35 -16.12 1.11
C GLN A 334 0.88 -16.34 0.75
N THR A 335 0.14 -17.01 1.63
CA THR A 335 -1.29 -17.27 1.45
C THR A 335 -2.09 -15.97 1.44
N SER A 336 -1.79 -15.01 2.32
CA SER A 336 -2.43 -13.69 2.35
C SER A 336 -2.23 -12.91 1.05
N LYS A 337 -1.04 -12.98 0.43
CA LYS A 337 -0.77 -12.38 -0.88
C LYS A 337 -1.60 -13.04 -1.99
N ASN A 338 -1.70 -14.38 -1.96
CA ASN A 338 -2.42 -15.16 -2.97
C ASN A 338 -3.94 -15.03 -2.85
N ILE A 339 -4.48 -14.94 -1.63
CA ILE A 339 -5.93 -14.82 -1.35
C ILE A 339 -6.54 -13.59 -2.04
N LYS A 340 -5.81 -12.47 -2.12
CA LYS A 340 -6.30 -11.22 -2.74
C LYS A 340 -6.71 -11.39 -4.20
N ASN A 341 -6.00 -12.25 -4.93
CA ASN A 341 -6.20 -12.49 -6.36
C ASN A 341 -6.87 -13.84 -6.66
N ALA A 342 -7.21 -14.63 -5.64
CA ALA A 342 -7.75 -15.97 -5.83
C ALA A 342 -9.27 -15.95 -6.07
N ALA A 343 -9.72 -16.73 -7.04
CA ALA A 343 -11.16 -16.95 -7.28
C ALA A 343 -11.84 -17.69 -6.10
N ASN A 344 -11.12 -18.54 -5.39
CA ASN A 344 -11.62 -19.26 -4.21
C ASN A 344 -10.65 -19.10 -3.03
N LYS A 345 -10.97 -18.16 -2.15
CA LYS A 345 -10.16 -17.83 -0.96
C LYS A 345 -10.06 -19.01 0.01
N LYS A 346 -11.14 -19.80 0.17
CA LYS A 346 -11.19 -20.95 1.09
C LYS A 346 -10.15 -22.00 0.73
N ILE A 347 -10.05 -22.37 -0.54
CA ILE A 347 -9.09 -23.40 -1.01
C ILE A 347 -7.64 -22.99 -0.71
N GLN A 348 -7.32 -21.70 -0.84
CA GLN A 348 -5.97 -21.20 -0.52
C GLN A 348 -5.62 -21.39 0.96
N LEU A 349 -6.57 -21.12 1.85
CA LEU A 349 -6.37 -21.32 3.29
C LEU A 349 -6.29 -22.79 3.66
N GLU A 350 -7.15 -23.65 3.08
CA GLU A 350 -7.11 -25.10 3.27
C GLU A 350 -5.75 -25.67 2.85
N ALA A 351 -5.23 -25.28 1.68
CA ALA A 351 -3.92 -25.69 1.20
C ALA A 351 -2.77 -25.23 2.12
N ALA A 352 -2.88 -24.01 2.69
CA ALA A 352 -1.94 -23.51 3.67
C ALA A 352 -1.92 -24.38 4.94
N PHE A 353 -3.09 -24.75 5.46
CA PHE A 353 -3.18 -25.62 6.64
C PHE A 353 -2.64 -27.02 6.42
N ILE A 354 -2.86 -27.59 5.23
CA ILE A 354 -2.26 -28.89 4.86
C ILE A 354 -0.72 -28.78 4.92
N LYS A 355 -0.15 -27.70 4.39
CA LYS A 355 1.30 -27.46 4.45
C LYS A 355 1.78 -27.25 5.89
N MET A 356 1.05 -26.48 6.70
CA MET A 356 1.41 -26.22 8.09
C MET A 356 1.31 -27.46 8.97
N CYS A 357 0.35 -28.35 8.75
CA CYS A 357 0.19 -29.60 9.51
C CYS A 357 1.13 -30.72 9.04
N SER A 358 1.69 -30.62 7.83
CA SER A 358 2.60 -31.65 7.34
C SER A 358 3.88 -31.70 8.20
N PRO A 359 4.42 -32.89 8.49
CA PRO A 359 5.71 -33.00 9.19
C PRO A 359 6.76 -32.25 8.36
N GLU A 360 7.71 -31.62 9.06
CA GLU A 360 8.86 -30.94 8.46
C GLU A 360 9.69 -31.94 7.60
N SER A 361 9.22 -32.30 6.45
CA SER A 361 10.09 -32.64 5.37
C SER A 361 10.63 -31.29 4.88
N SER A 362 11.90 -31.08 5.15
CA SER A 362 12.72 -29.95 4.70
C SER A 362 12.26 -29.46 3.34
N ALA A 363 11.33 -28.49 3.34
CA ALA A 363 10.90 -27.82 2.12
C ALA A 363 11.87 -26.70 1.78
N SER A 364 13.11 -27.06 1.56
CA SER A 364 14.00 -26.48 0.57
C SER A 364 13.92 -27.35 -0.68
N VAL A 365 12.73 -27.52 -1.22
CA VAL A 365 12.54 -28.09 -2.54
C VAL A 365 12.61 -26.88 -3.46
N SER A 366 13.74 -26.71 -4.17
CA SER A 366 13.94 -27.23 -5.49
C SER A 366 15.25 -26.77 -6.17
N VAL A 367 16.34 -26.67 -5.42
CA VAL A 367 17.65 -26.52 -6.08
C VAL A 367 18.66 -27.56 -5.56
N SER A 368 18.42 -28.24 -4.42
CA SER A 368 19.38 -29.13 -3.79
C SER A 368 19.35 -30.59 -4.31
N ASP A 369 18.19 -31.14 -4.67
CA ASP A 369 18.13 -32.55 -5.08
C ASP A 369 18.97 -32.85 -6.35
N GLY A 370 19.02 -31.86 -7.26
CA GLY A 370 19.90 -31.99 -8.43
C GLY A 370 21.37 -31.65 -8.17
N ILE A 371 21.68 -30.98 -7.04
CA ILE A 371 23.07 -30.61 -6.69
C ILE A 371 23.71 -31.69 -5.84
N GLU A 372 22.99 -32.31 -4.90
CA GLU A 372 23.50 -33.41 -4.10
C GLU A 372 23.77 -34.65 -4.94
N ASP A 373 22.87 -35.00 -5.86
CA ASP A 373 23.12 -36.09 -6.85
C ASP A 373 24.32 -35.80 -7.76
N ARG A 374 24.50 -34.55 -8.17
CA ARG A 374 25.66 -34.13 -8.97
C ARG A 374 26.95 -34.08 -8.15
N LEU A 375 26.89 -33.70 -6.88
CA LEU A 375 28.04 -33.77 -5.98
C LEU A 375 28.44 -35.20 -5.71
N ALA A 376 27.51 -36.11 -5.43
CA ALA A 376 27.77 -37.52 -5.25
C ALA A 376 28.35 -38.17 -6.53
N GLU A 377 27.89 -37.75 -7.71
CA GLU A 377 28.44 -38.21 -8.99
C GLU A 377 29.85 -37.65 -9.27
N ILE A 378 30.11 -36.40 -8.87
CA ILE A 378 31.45 -35.78 -8.97
C ILE A 378 32.42 -36.43 -8.00
N GLU A 379 32.00 -36.70 -6.75
CA GLU A 379 32.82 -37.42 -5.75
C GLU A 379 33.17 -38.84 -6.24
N LYS A 380 32.22 -39.55 -6.81
CA LYS A 380 32.44 -40.88 -7.37
C LYS A 380 33.39 -40.86 -8.59
N ARG A 381 33.37 -39.81 -9.40
CA ARG A 381 34.32 -39.61 -10.50
C ARG A 381 35.70 -39.22 -10.00
N LEU A 382 35.81 -38.46 -8.93
CA LEU A 382 37.09 -38.14 -8.27
C LEU A 382 37.74 -39.40 -7.67
N GLU A 383 36.99 -40.26 -6.96
CA GLU A 383 37.49 -41.52 -6.44
C GLU A 383 38.00 -42.45 -7.57
N ILE A 384 37.32 -42.49 -8.73
CA ILE A 384 37.77 -43.27 -9.90
C ILE A 384 39.05 -42.68 -10.48
N ILE A 385 39.23 -41.38 -10.51
CA ILE A 385 40.44 -40.71 -11.02
C ILE A 385 41.61 -40.86 -10.04
N GLU A 386 41.36 -40.82 -8.74
CA GLU A 386 42.37 -41.03 -7.70
C GLU A 386 42.81 -42.51 -7.60
N SER A 387 41.93 -43.45 -7.89
CA SER A 387 42.22 -44.88 -7.87
C SER A 387 42.82 -45.42 -9.16
N ALA A 388 42.94 -44.63 -10.22
CA ALA A 388 43.56 -45.05 -11.49
C ALA A 388 45.08 -45.12 -11.36
N PRO A 389 45.73 -46.25 -11.70
CA PRO A 389 47.18 -46.43 -11.59
C PRO A 389 47.92 -45.48 -12.54
N ARG A 390 48.76 -44.61 -11.98
CA ARG A 390 49.65 -43.70 -12.71
C ARG A 390 50.68 -44.51 -13.49
N ALA A 391 50.55 -44.57 -14.80
CA ALA A 391 51.60 -45.05 -15.68
C ALA A 391 52.73 -44.02 -15.81
N PRO A 392 54.01 -44.44 -15.79
CA PRO A 392 55.15 -43.52 -15.84
C PRO A 392 55.34 -42.96 -17.26
N LEU A 393 55.26 -41.68 -17.43
CA LEU A 393 55.63 -40.96 -18.64
C LEU A 393 57.17 -40.85 -18.74
N GLN A 394 57.78 -41.56 -19.69
CA GLN A 394 59.14 -41.35 -20.09
C GLN A 394 59.30 -40.04 -20.89
N GLY A 395 60.45 -39.40 -20.63
CA GLY A 395 60.81 -38.07 -21.00
C GLY A 395 60.84 -37.71 -22.50
N ALA A 396 60.55 -36.49 -22.76
CA ALA A 396 61.02 -35.76 -23.94
C ALA A 396 61.61 -34.41 -23.46
N LYS A 397 62.91 -34.28 -23.79
CA LYS A 397 63.68 -33.03 -23.53
C LYS A 397 63.21 -31.93 -24.45
N VAL A 398 62.93 -30.78 -23.86
CA VAL A 398 62.92 -29.48 -24.58
C VAL A 398 63.73 -28.48 -23.76
N GLN A 399 64.68 -27.81 -24.45
CA GLN A 399 65.62 -26.81 -23.93
C GLN A 399 64.92 -25.49 -23.54
N PRO A 400 65.55 -24.70 -22.67
CA PRO A 400 64.99 -23.49 -22.12
C PRO A 400 65.26 -22.24 -22.97
N SER A 401 64.35 -21.33 -23.04
CA SER A 401 64.57 -19.91 -23.42
C SER A 401 64.17 -19.02 -22.27
N GLU A 402 65.07 -18.07 -21.98
CA GLU A 402 65.15 -17.16 -20.86
C GLU A 402 64.02 -16.12 -20.76
N PRO A 403 63.85 -15.50 -19.59
CA PRO A 403 62.71 -14.66 -19.30
C PRO A 403 63.06 -13.16 -19.38
N ALA A 404 62.06 -12.32 -19.60
CA ALA A 404 62.12 -10.88 -19.39
C ALA A 404 60.97 -10.36 -18.49
N PRO A 405 61.08 -9.23 -17.79
CA PRO A 405 61.00 -9.23 -16.34
C PRO A 405 59.67 -8.65 -15.79
N VAL A 406 59.40 -9.09 -14.57
CA VAL A 406 58.36 -8.66 -13.64
C VAL A 406 58.63 -7.24 -13.13
N GLN A 407 57.63 -6.39 -13.11
CA GLN A 407 57.56 -5.27 -12.14
C GLN A 407 56.32 -5.39 -11.29
N LYS A 408 56.58 -5.47 -10.00
CA LYS A 408 55.63 -5.43 -8.90
C LYS A 408 55.55 -3.99 -8.30
N PRO A 409 54.62 -3.71 -7.42
CA PRO A 409 53.83 -2.51 -7.29
C PRO A 409 54.34 -1.57 -6.18
N SER A 410 53.92 -0.32 -6.18
CA SER A 410 54.09 0.57 -5.01
C SER A 410 52.73 1.12 -4.55
N LYS A 411 52.61 1.07 -3.22
CA LYS A 411 51.57 1.68 -2.38
C LYS A 411 51.69 3.20 -2.30
N SER A 412 50.59 3.85 -2.06
CA SER A 412 50.25 4.73 -0.91
C SER A 412 49.33 5.88 -1.34
N GLU A 413 48.19 5.90 -0.67
CA GLU A 413 47.73 6.90 0.32
C GLU A 413 47.00 8.15 -0.18
N ALA A 414 45.81 8.32 0.46
CA ALA A 414 45.17 9.57 0.83
C ALA A 414 44.18 10.24 -0.15
N SER A 415 42.91 10.21 0.31
CA SER A 415 41.83 11.14 -0.05
C SER A 415 42.19 12.60 0.23
N PRO A 416 41.58 13.59 -0.39
CA PRO A 416 40.23 14.03 -0.04
C PRO A 416 39.31 14.42 -1.21
N ALA A 417 38.02 14.50 -0.92
CA ALA A 417 36.93 15.06 -1.71
C ALA A 417 36.99 16.60 -1.75
N PRO A 418 36.05 17.32 -2.38
CA PRO A 418 35.14 17.05 -3.49
C PRO A 418 35.28 18.12 -4.60
N GLU A 419 34.70 17.90 -5.80
CA GLU A 419 34.15 18.96 -6.67
C GLU A 419 33.50 18.43 -7.95
N GLU A 420 32.30 18.94 -8.17
CA GLU A 420 31.63 19.28 -9.42
C GLU A 420 31.45 18.23 -10.53
N ALA A 421 30.18 18.18 -10.93
CA ALA A 421 29.69 17.53 -12.14
C ALA A 421 30.39 18.10 -13.40
N PRO A 422 30.47 17.29 -14.45
CA PRO A 422 30.35 17.84 -15.80
C PRO A 422 29.31 17.11 -16.65
N ASP A 423 28.47 17.93 -17.24
CA ASP A 423 27.97 17.97 -18.62
C ASP A 423 27.86 16.66 -19.42
N GLU A 424 26.68 16.55 -20.02
CA GLU A 424 26.36 15.68 -21.15
C GLU A 424 27.40 15.77 -22.29
N PRO A 425 27.74 14.67 -22.93
CA PRO A 425 28.38 14.76 -24.25
C PRO A 425 27.29 14.81 -25.35
N LYS A 426 27.35 15.91 -26.04
CA LYS A 426 26.69 16.18 -27.31
C LYS A 426 27.07 15.14 -28.38
N THR A 427 26.02 14.71 -29.09
CA THR A 427 25.99 14.39 -30.53
C THR A 427 27.31 14.07 -31.23
N SER A 428 27.45 12.84 -31.68
CA SER A 428 28.26 12.52 -32.84
C SER A 428 27.43 11.80 -33.91
N THR A 429 27.29 12.51 -35.06
CA THR A 429 27.13 12.05 -36.45
C THR A 429 26.20 10.89 -36.74
N ALA A 430 25.05 11.26 -37.31
CA ALA A 430 24.22 10.38 -38.09
C ALA A 430 24.98 9.91 -39.34
N GLU A 431 25.34 8.65 -39.39
CA GLU A 431 25.64 7.99 -40.66
C GLU A 431 24.29 7.68 -41.34
N ASN A 432 24.16 8.13 -42.60
CA ASN A 432 23.05 7.88 -43.50
C ASN A 432 22.98 6.40 -43.85
N LEU A 433 22.22 5.64 -43.07
CA LEU A 433 21.72 4.32 -43.46
C LEU A 433 20.41 4.50 -44.25
N PRO A 434 20.17 3.72 -45.32
CA PRO A 434 18.96 3.83 -46.14
C PRO A 434 17.69 3.66 -45.28
N ASP A 435 16.68 4.47 -45.57
CA ASP A 435 15.37 4.37 -44.91
C ASP A 435 14.79 2.99 -45.14
N ILE A 436 14.33 2.35 -44.05
CA ILE A 436 13.56 1.10 -44.15
C ILE A 436 12.17 1.47 -44.68
N PRO A 437 11.70 0.85 -45.76
CA PRO A 437 10.37 1.15 -46.31
C PRO A 437 9.28 0.81 -45.30
N ASP A 438 8.23 1.64 -45.27
CA ASP A 438 7.03 1.38 -44.48
C ASP A 438 6.39 0.06 -44.93
N GLY A 439 6.08 -0.83 -43.98
CA GLY A 439 5.47 -2.14 -44.27
C GLY A 439 5.46 -3.07 -43.06
N ASP A 440 5.02 -4.30 -43.28
CA ASP A 440 5.03 -5.32 -42.21
C ASP A 440 6.43 -5.67 -41.78
N PHE A 441 6.65 -5.76 -40.47
CA PHE A 441 7.95 -6.10 -39.89
C PHE A 441 8.15 -7.62 -39.86
N SER A 442 8.66 -8.19 -40.97
CA SER A 442 8.80 -9.64 -41.15
C SER A 442 9.72 -10.31 -40.10
N SER A 443 10.73 -9.60 -39.58
CA SER A 443 11.63 -10.13 -38.53
C SER A 443 11.08 -9.94 -37.11
N TRP A 444 9.79 -9.66 -36.94
CA TRP A 444 9.19 -9.51 -35.60
C TRP A 444 9.32 -10.80 -34.76
N SER A 445 9.25 -11.98 -35.39
CA SER A 445 9.45 -13.26 -34.72
C SER A 445 10.85 -13.38 -34.09
N GLU A 446 11.90 -12.85 -34.72
CA GLU A 446 13.27 -12.85 -34.20
C GLU A 446 13.39 -11.92 -32.97
N VAL A 447 12.66 -10.78 -32.98
CA VAL A 447 12.60 -9.88 -31.82
C VAL A 447 11.94 -10.61 -30.64
N LEU A 448 10.86 -11.36 -30.88
CA LEU A 448 10.17 -12.13 -29.85
C LEU A 448 11.05 -13.25 -29.29
N GLU A 449 11.85 -13.93 -30.09
CA GLU A 449 12.80 -14.95 -29.62
C GLU A 449 13.90 -14.35 -28.73
N LYS A 450 14.41 -13.16 -29.06
CA LYS A 450 15.36 -12.46 -28.19
C LYS A 450 14.72 -11.99 -26.89
N LEU A 451 13.49 -11.49 -26.93
CA LEU A 451 12.75 -11.12 -25.73
C LEU A 451 12.49 -12.29 -24.78
N LYS A 452 12.37 -13.50 -25.29
CA LYS A 452 12.27 -14.71 -24.47
C LYS A 452 13.50 -14.93 -23.56
N VAL A 453 14.64 -14.37 -23.94
CA VAL A 453 15.88 -14.42 -23.14
C VAL A 453 16.01 -13.21 -22.21
N TYR A 454 15.58 -12.02 -22.66
CA TYR A 454 15.78 -10.77 -21.93
C TYR A 454 14.64 -10.46 -20.96
N ASP A 455 13.39 -10.75 -21.34
CA ASP A 455 12.20 -10.39 -20.58
C ASP A 455 11.05 -11.36 -20.83
N ILE A 456 10.99 -12.44 -20.05
CA ILE A 456 9.99 -13.51 -20.17
C ILE A 456 8.55 -12.97 -19.98
N PRO A 457 8.25 -12.12 -18.98
CA PRO A 457 6.93 -11.49 -18.81
C PRO A 457 6.47 -10.72 -20.04
N LEU A 458 7.33 -9.87 -20.60
CA LEU A 458 7.02 -9.08 -21.79
C LEU A 458 6.84 -9.97 -23.03
N PHE A 459 7.65 -11.02 -23.18
CA PHE A 459 7.47 -12.03 -24.23
C PHE A 459 6.09 -12.67 -24.16
N GLY A 460 5.62 -13.06 -22.95
CA GLY A 460 4.30 -13.68 -22.76
C GLY A 460 3.14 -12.77 -23.19
N ILE A 461 3.26 -11.45 -22.98
CA ILE A 461 2.25 -10.46 -23.36
C ILE A 461 2.28 -10.16 -24.87
N LEU A 462 3.47 -10.19 -25.48
CA LEU A 462 3.66 -9.95 -26.92
C LEU A 462 3.49 -11.21 -27.77
N ALA A 463 3.38 -12.39 -27.19
CA ALA A 463 3.16 -13.63 -27.89
C ALA A 463 1.84 -13.55 -28.71
N GLY A 464 1.96 -13.71 -30.02
CA GLY A 464 0.83 -13.58 -30.95
C GLY A 464 0.58 -12.16 -31.48
N SER A 465 1.35 -11.14 -31.06
CA SER A 465 1.29 -9.82 -31.66
C SER A 465 2.00 -9.75 -33.03
N THR A 466 1.62 -8.75 -33.83
CA THR A 466 2.31 -8.42 -35.08
C THR A 466 2.89 -7.02 -35.00
N ALA A 467 3.89 -6.71 -35.82
CA ALA A 467 4.47 -5.38 -35.85
C ALA A 467 4.62 -4.88 -37.29
N SER A 468 4.52 -3.58 -37.47
CA SER A 468 4.77 -2.88 -38.74
C SER A 468 5.72 -1.71 -38.55
N ILE A 469 6.42 -1.33 -39.59
CA ILE A 469 7.26 -0.12 -39.60
C ILE A 469 6.49 0.98 -40.28
N LYS A 470 6.29 2.11 -39.60
CA LYS A 470 5.62 3.30 -40.12
C LYS A 470 6.37 4.56 -39.73
N SER A 471 6.73 5.36 -40.70
CA SER A 471 7.41 6.67 -40.48
C SER A 471 8.63 6.57 -39.54
N GLY A 472 9.47 5.54 -39.73
CA GLY A 472 10.66 5.35 -38.91
C GLY A 472 10.39 4.89 -37.46
N ARG A 473 9.20 4.33 -37.19
CA ARG A 473 8.83 3.77 -35.89
C ARG A 473 8.33 2.33 -36.03
N VAL A 474 8.62 1.49 -35.06
CA VAL A 474 8.02 0.17 -34.96
C VAL A 474 6.69 0.28 -34.24
N VAL A 475 5.60 -0.08 -34.94
CA VAL A 475 4.25 -0.08 -34.41
C VAL A 475 3.81 -1.51 -34.13
N ILE A 476 3.55 -1.82 -32.88
CA ILE A 476 3.11 -3.14 -32.42
C ILE A 476 1.59 -3.19 -32.43
N HIS A 477 1.03 -4.20 -33.06
CA HIS A 477 -0.41 -4.46 -33.14
C HIS A 477 -0.76 -5.60 -32.18
N SER A 478 -1.55 -5.32 -31.15
CA SER A 478 -1.98 -6.33 -30.16
C SER A 478 -3.39 -6.02 -29.68
N ASP A 479 -4.15 -7.06 -29.40
CA ASP A 479 -5.49 -6.99 -28.79
C ASP A 479 -5.45 -6.82 -27.26
N ASN A 480 -4.25 -6.84 -26.66
CA ASN A 480 -4.07 -6.81 -25.22
C ASN A 480 -4.01 -5.35 -24.71
N THR A 481 -5.02 -4.94 -23.94
CA THR A 481 -5.13 -3.58 -23.39
C THR A 481 -4.08 -3.26 -22.33
N THR A 482 -3.48 -4.26 -21.69
CA THR A 482 -2.43 -4.08 -20.65
C THR A 482 -1.04 -3.85 -21.25
N LEU A 483 -0.87 -4.08 -22.56
CA LEU A 483 0.40 -3.94 -23.27
C LEU A 483 0.97 -2.51 -23.16
N PHE A 484 0.10 -1.50 -23.21
CA PHE A 484 0.51 -0.11 -23.13
C PHE A 484 1.19 0.21 -21.79
N ASP A 485 0.60 -0.25 -20.68
CA ASP A 485 1.14 -0.02 -19.33
C ASP A 485 2.49 -0.74 -19.12
N PHE A 486 2.66 -1.93 -19.72
CA PHE A 486 3.90 -2.69 -19.65
C PHE A 486 5.03 -2.03 -20.45
N ILE A 487 4.76 -1.53 -21.64
CA ILE A 487 5.76 -0.85 -22.49
C ILE A 487 6.12 0.52 -21.94
N CYS A 488 5.22 1.18 -21.19
CA CYS A 488 5.51 2.46 -20.52
C CYS A 488 6.40 2.32 -19.28
N SER A 489 6.65 1.11 -18.77
CA SER A 489 7.59 0.93 -17.66
C SER A 489 9.04 0.99 -18.17
N ASP A 490 9.90 1.73 -17.46
CA ASP A 490 11.28 2.02 -17.87
C ASP A 490 12.15 0.77 -18.08
N THR A 491 11.86 -0.33 -17.37
CA THR A 491 12.61 -1.59 -17.45
C THR A 491 12.26 -2.35 -18.73
N HIS A 492 10.99 -2.63 -18.96
CA HIS A 492 10.49 -3.38 -20.11
C HIS A 492 10.70 -2.63 -21.44
N SER A 493 10.57 -1.30 -21.42
CA SER A 493 10.83 -0.42 -22.57
C SER A 493 12.29 -0.51 -23.05
N LYS A 494 13.25 -0.58 -22.12
CA LYS A 494 14.68 -0.70 -22.44
C LYS A 494 15.02 -2.04 -23.08
N GLU A 495 14.52 -3.13 -22.52
CA GLU A 495 14.79 -4.48 -23.06
C GLU A 495 14.14 -4.70 -24.43
N LEU A 496 12.92 -4.16 -24.64
CA LEU A 496 12.27 -4.19 -25.94
C LEU A 496 13.05 -3.37 -26.99
N SER A 497 13.48 -2.16 -26.61
CA SER A 497 14.28 -1.28 -27.49
C SER A 497 15.63 -1.93 -27.83
N ARG A 498 16.21 -2.67 -26.91
CA ARG A 498 17.45 -3.43 -27.11
C ARG A 498 17.24 -4.57 -28.10
N ALA A 499 16.19 -5.38 -27.90
CA ALA A 499 15.87 -6.50 -28.79
C ALA A 499 15.62 -6.04 -30.23
N VAL A 500 14.84 -4.94 -30.39
CA VAL A 500 14.56 -4.33 -31.70
C VAL A 500 15.85 -3.79 -32.34
N ALA A 501 16.70 -3.10 -31.57
CA ALA A 501 17.96 -2.55 -32.07
C ALA A 501 18.95 -3.64 -32.54
N GLU A 502 18.98 -4.78 -31.87
CA GLU A 502 19.83 -5.90 -32.25
C GLU A 502 19.37 -6.63 -33.53
N VAL A 503 18.06 -6.62 -33.82
CA VAL A 503 17.53 -7.22 -35.05
C VAL A 503 17.63 -6.26 -36.24
N LEU A 504 17.34 -4.96 -36.02
CA LEU A 504 17.36 -3.95 -37.09
C LEU A 504 18.72 -3.26 -37.29
N GLY A 505 19.71 -3.54 -36.40
CA GLY A 505 21.02 -2.88 -36.43
C GLY A 505 20.98 -1.40 -36.06
N ARG A 506 19.84 -0.84 -35.67
CA ARG A 506 19.66 0.58 -35.29
C ARG A 506 18.57 0.76 -34.23
N ARG A 507 18.67 1.83 -33.43
CA ARG A 507 17.62 2.20 -32.47
C ARG A 507 16.43 2.85 -33.16
N MET A 508 15.23 2.33 -32.93
CA MET A 508 13.99 2.88 -33.44
C MET A 508 13.03 3.21 -32.28
N LYS A 509 12.18 4.20 -32.47
CA LYS A 509 11.10 4.50 -31.53
C LYS A 509 10.01 3.44 -31.66
N ILE A 510 9.45 2.96 -30.54
CA ILE A 510 8.41 1.97 -30.49
C ILE A 510 7.10 2.66 -30.15
N ALA A 511 6.02 2.28 -30.85
CA ALA A 511 4.67 2.73 -30.60
C ALA A 511 3.74 1.51 -30.55
N VAL A 512 2.64 1.61 -29.82
CA VAL A 512 1.59 0.58 -29.76
C VAL A 512 0.34 1.11 -30.44
N SER A 513 -0.23 0.31 -31.32
CA SER A 513 -1.53 0.58 -31.95
C SER A 513 -2.53 -0.43 -31.44
N ASN A 514 -3.56 0.04 -30.72
CA ASN A 514 -4.72 -0.80 -30.42
C ASN A 514 -5.49 -1.03 -31.72
N ILE A 515 -5.75 -2.28 -32.05
CA ILE A 515 -6.69 -2.62 -33.12
C ILE A 515 -8.06 -2.24 -32.58
N GLU A 516 -8.65 -1.11 -33.07
CA GLU A 516 -10.03 -0.80 -32.79
C GLU A 516 -10.89 -1.97 -33.30
N LYS A 517 -11.61 -2.62 -32.38
CA LYS A 517 -12.66 -3.57 -32.76
C LYS A 517 -13.62 -2.85 -33.70
N PRO A 518 -14.00 -3.44 -34.83
CA PRO A 518 -15.04 -2.84 -35.70
C PRO A 518 -16.28 -2.62 -34.86
N LYS A 519 -16.83 -1.42 -34.91
CA LYS A 519 -18.11 -1.03 -34.27
C LYS A 519 -19.20 -1.99 -34.77
N SER A 520 -19.43 -3.07 -34.03
CA SER A 520 -20.60 -3.92 -34.23
C SER A 520 -21.32 -4.05 -32.90
N GLN A 521 -22.57 -3.59 -32.97
CA GLN A 521 -23.64 -3.74 -31.99
C GLN A 521 -23.78 -2.62 -30.97
N SER A 522 -24.66 -1.70 -31.34
CA SER A 522 -25.41 -0.79 -30.50
C SER A 522 -25.88 -1.44 -29.20
N ASN A 523 -25.67 -0.68 -28.11
CA ASN A 523 -26.08 -0.98 -26.75
C ASN A 523 -27.57 -1.42 -26.72
N PRO A 524 -27.92 -2.58 -26.12
CA PRO A 524 -29.31 -3.08 -26.06
C PRO A 524 -30.30 -2.09 -25.43
N LEU A 525 -29.80 -1.18 -24.58
CA LEU A 525 -30.59 -0.14 -23.90
C LEU A 525 -30.97 1.04 -24.81
N GLU A 526 -30.17 1.39 -25.83
CA GLU A 526 -30.51 2.42 -26.80
C GLU A 526 -31.57 1.91 -27.80
N ASN A 527 -31.44 0.66 -28.22
CA ASN A 527 -32.47 0.00 -29.05
C ASN A 527 -33.82 -0.14 -28.35
N LEU A 528 -33.85 -0.22 -27.02
CA LEU A 528 -35.09 -0.23 -26.24
C LEU A 528 -35.72 1.17 -26.15
N LYS A 529 -34.94 2.22 -26.00
CA LYS A 529 -35.39 3.61 -25.98
C LYS A 529 -35.99 4.04 -27.31
N ASP A 530 -35.39 3.65 -28.44
CA ASP A 530 -35.91 3.94 -29.77
C ASP A 530 -37.19 3.15 -30.08
N LYS A 531 -37.34 1.93 -29.57
CA LYS A 531 -38.59 1.17 -29.66
C LYS A 531 -39.71 1.77 -28.83
N ILE A 532 -39.43 2.26 -27.63
CA ILE A 532 -40.41 2.92 -26.76
C ILE A 532 -40.85 4.26 -27.36
N ASN A 533 -39.93 5.05 -27.92
CA ASN A 533 -40.27 6.30 -28.58
C ASN A 533 -41.07 6.12 -29.87
N LYS A 534 -40.83 5.05 -30.64
CA LYS A 534 -41.67 4.69 -31.80
C LYS A 534 -43.06 4.22 -31.40
N PHE A 535 -43.22 3.53 -30.26
CA PHE A 535 -44.53 3.07 -29.78
C PHE A 535 -45.40 4.21 -29.25
N ASN A 536 -44.78 5.23 -28.67
CA ASN A 536 -45.49 6.42 -28.15
C ASN A 536 -45.92 7.39 -29.27
N ASN A 537 -45.23 7.39 -30.43
CA ASN A 537 -45.59 8.24 -31.59
C ASN A 537 -46.62 7.63 -32.56
N THR A 538 -47.02 6.37 -32.37
CA THR A 538 -48.06 5.71 -33.16
C THR A 538 -49.43 5.68 -32.50
N ASN A 539 -49.54 6.19 -31.25
CA ASN A 539 -50.79 6.26 -30.48
C ASN A 539 -51.19 7.70 -30.07
N SER A 540 -50.74 8.71 -30.84
CA SER A 540 -51.23 10.09 -30.74
C SER A 540 -52.02 10.48 -31.96
#